data_5a5f78cf8814b4866ed2d79d7ba2e02a
#
_entry.id   5a5f78cf8814b4866ed2d79d7ba2e02a
#
_cell.length_a   1.000
_cell.length_b   1.000
_cell.length_c   1.000
_cell.angle_alpha   90.00
_cell.angle_beta   90.00
_cell.angle_gamma   90.00
#
_symmetry.space_group_name_H-M   'P 1'
#
loop_
_entity.id
_entity.type
_entity.pdbx_description
1 polymer ?
#
loop_
_entity_poly.entity_id
_entity_poly.type
_entity_poly.pdbx_seq_one_letter_code
_entity_poly.pdbx_strand_id
1 'polypeptide(L)'
;ENHVGRSRAFWNKWLPRAQEIFPNLAKLDLETFLTAINRAEKTFIRVEADEATYDLHILLRFGLERKMLNREIEVADVPAAWNESFEKFFTMTPPDHAHGCLQDIHWSMGSLGYFPTYSLGNLNASQLFHKACEDNSIRTAFDQADYAPLLQWMRTNIHAHGSSYLPQDLMQKATGESTNPKYHLAHLE
;
A
#
# COMPACT_ATOMS: atom_id res chain seq x y z
N GLU A 1 6.29 4.88 1.82
CA GLU A 1 5.77 4.90 3.20
C GLU A 1 6.12 3.61 3.92
N ASN A 2 5.60 2.46 3.48
CA ASN A 2 5.66 1.21 4.25
C ASN A 2 7.08 0.71 4.49
N HIS A 3 7.90 0.55 3.46
CA HIS A 3 9.28 0.06 3.60
C HIS A 3 10.21 0.98 4.39
N VAL A 4 9.97 2.30 4.39
CA VAL A 4 10.80 3.28 5.11
C VAL A 4 10.10 3.72 6.38
N GLY A 5 8.94 4.36 6.28
CA GLY A 5 8.27 5.04 7.38
C GLY A 5 7.72 4.11 8.47
N ARG A 6 7.54 2.82 8.19
CA ARG A 6 7.14 1.81 9.18
C ARG A 6 8.29 0.92 9.63
N SER A 7 9.51 1.16 9.10
CA SER A 7 10.67 0.33 9.42
C SER A 7 11.23 0.60 10.82
N ARG A 8 11.84 -0.43 11.37
CA ARG A 8 12.60 -0.35 12.63
C ARG A 8 13.74 0.67 12.54
N ALA A 9 14.47 0.71 11.43
CA ALA A 9 15.59 1.63 11.23
C ALA A 9 15.14 3.10 11.33
N PHE A 10 13.99 3.43 10.70
CA PHE A 10 13.40 4.75 10.77
C PHE A 10 13.05 5.14 12.21
N TRP A 11 12.28 4.30 12.89
CA TRP A 11 11.77 4.64 14.21
C TRP A 11 12.82 4.53 15.32
N ASN A 12 13.84 3.71 15.17
CA ASN A 12 14.98 3.72 16.07
C ASN A 12 15.67 5.10 16.09
N LYS A 13 15.72 5.76 14.95
CA LYS A 13 16.29 7.11 14.81
C LYS A 13 15.32 8.22 15.23
N TRP A 14 14.05 8.12 14.84
CA TRP A 14 13.12 9.26 14.93
C TRP A 14 12.14 9.19 16.09
N LEU A 15 11.95 8.04 16.74
CA LEU A 15 11.06 7.93 17.91
C LEU A 15 11.44 8.89 19.06
N PRO A 16 12.73 9.07 19.44
CA PRO A 16 13.08 10.03 20.47
C PRO A 16 12.60 11.45 20.14
N ARG A 17 12.74 11.86 18.88
CA ARG A 17 12.27 13.19 18.45
C ARG A 17 10.74 13.30 18.44
N ALA A 18 10.05 12.24 18.04
CA ALA A 18 8.58 12.20 18.10
C ALA A 18 8.09 12.27 19.56
N GLN A 19 8.77 11.62 20.50
CA GLN A 19 8.46 11.65 21.94
C GLN A 19 8.59 13.06 22.54
N GLU A 20 9.54 13.87 22.08
CA GLU A 20 9.67 15.26 22.49
C GLU A 20 8.48 16.12 22.03
N ILE A 21 7.92 15.81 20.86
CA ILE A 21 6.85 16.59 20.22
C ILE A 21 5.46 16.13 20.70
N PHE A 22 5.29 14.82 20.87
CA PHE A 22 4.02 14.19 21.20
C PHE A 22 4.04 13.56 22.59
N PRO A 23 3.49 14.24 23.62
CA PRO A 23 3.55 13.75 25.01
C PRO A 23 2.98 12.34 25.23
N ASN A 24 2.00 11.95 24.40
CA ASN A 24 1.37 10.61 24.46
C ASN A 24 2.35 9.48 24.10
N LEU A 25 3.43 9.79 23.38
CA LEU A 25 4.45 8.83 22.99
C LEU A 25 5.59 8.72 24.02
N ALA A 26 5.70 9.66 24.96
CA ALA A 26 6.88 9.83 25.81
C ALA A 26 7.29 8.60 26.63
N LYS A 27 6.35 7.68 26.89
CA LYS A 27 6.58 6.47 27.72
C LYS A 27 6.61 5.18 26.89
N LEU A 28 6.43 5.25 25.55
CA LEU A 28 6.42 4.07 24.70
C LEU A 28 7.86 3.67 24.36
N ASP A 29 8.19 2.40 24.58
CA ASP A 29 9.40 1.83 24.01
C ASP A 29 9.22 1.55 22.50
N LEU A 30 10.35 1.33 21.82
CA LEU A 30 10.38 1.12 20.37
C LEU A 30 9.54 -0.11 19.94
N GLU A 31 9.61 -1.21 20.69
CA GLU A 31 8.90 -2.45 20.35
C GLU A 31 7.38 -2.26 20.42
N THR A 32 6.91 -1.65 21.50
CA THR A 32 5.49 -1.31 21.67
C THR A 32 5.01 -0.38 20.55
N PHE A 33 5.82 0.64 20.22
CA PHE A 33 5.49 1.58 19.15
C PHE A 33 5.43 0.88 17.78
N LEU A 34 6.44 0.07 17.44
CA LEU A 34 6.46 -0.67 16.17
C LEU A 34 5.31 -1.66 16.05
N THR A 35 4.97 -2.35 17.14
CA THR A 35 3.82 -3.25 17.18
C THR A 35 2.51 -2.50 16.89
N ALA A 36 2.36 -1.30 17.46
CA ALA A 36 1.16 -0.49 17.26
C ALA A 36 1.01 0.02 15.82
N ILE A 37 2.08 0.55 15.21
CA ILE A 37 2.01 1.11 13.85
C ILE A 37 1.97 0.05 12.75
N ASN A 38 2.39 -1.18 13.03
CA ASN A 38 2.37 -2.31 12.09
C ASN A 38 1.26 -3.32 12.43
N ARG A 39 0.31 -2.95 13.30
CA ARG A 39 -0.82 -3.83 13.65
C ARG A 39 -1.70 -4.08 12.44
N ALA A 40 -1.94 -5.35 12.13
CA ALA A 40 -2.90 -5.75 11.12
C ALA A 40 -4.29 -5.93 11.78
N GLU A 41 -5.29 -5.22 11.26
CA GLU A 41 -6.66 -5.25 11.76
C GLU A 41 -7.67 -5.06 10.63
N LYS A 42 -8.71 -5.87 10.58
CA LYS A 42 -9.78 -5.70 9.61
C LYS A 42 -10.58 -4.44 9.92
N THR A 43 -10.71 -3.54 8.96
CA THR A 43 -11.47 -2.29 9.07
C THR A 43 -12.47 -2.15 7.95
N PHE A 44 -13.52 -1.34 8.14
CA PHE A 44 -14.49 -1.07 7.08
C PHE A 44 -13.95 -0.08 6.05
N ILE A 45 -13.14 0.87 6.48
CA ILE A 45 -12.71 2.02 5.68
C ILE A 45 -11.34 1.78 5.06
N ARG A 46 -11.29 1.80 3.72
CA ARG A 46 -10.06 1.53 2.96
C ARG A 46 -8.89 2.45 3.32
N VAL A 47 -9.15 3.75 3.45
CA VAL A 47 -8.07 4.73 3.74
C VAL A 47 -7.47 4.58 5.13
N GLU A 48 -8.13 3.86 6.03
CA GLU A 48 -7.67 3.53 7.38
C GLU A 48 -7.10 2.11 7.48
N ALA A 49 -7.18 1.34 6.38
CA ALA A 49 -6.70 -0.05 6.37
C ALA A 49 -5.18 -0.12 6.54
N ASP A 50 -4.74 -1.12 7.29
CA ASP A 50 -3.33 -1.47 7.41
C ASP A 50 -2.78 -2.06 6.11
N GLU A 51 -1.45 -2.22 6.05
CA GLU A 51 -0.77 -2.70 4.85
C GLU A 51 -1.18 -4.12 4.44
N ALA A 52 -1.42 -5.01 5.40
CA ALA A 52 -1.76 -6.41 5.12
C ALA A 52 -3.18 -6.56 4.54
N THR A 53 -4.12 -5.70 4.93
CA THR A 53 -5.52 -5.78 4.51
C THR A 53 -5.89 -4.81 3.38
N TYR A 54 -5.03 -3.80 3.10
CA TYR A 54 -5.33 -2.75 2.13
C TYR A 54 -5.69 -3.28 0.73
N ASP A 55 -4.90 -4.22 0.21
CA ASP A 55 -5.10 -4.73 -1.15
C ASP A 55 -6.39 -5.56 -1.29
N LEU A 56 -6.91 -6.13 -0.19
CA LEU A 56 -8.23 -6.78 -0.20
C LEU A 56 -9.36 -5.77 -0.47
N HIS A 57 -9.25 -4.55 0.06
CA HIS A 57 -10.18 -3.46 -0.25
C HIS A 57 -10.14 -3.06 -1.72
N ILE A 58 -8.95 -3.08 -2.34
CA ILE A 58 -8.79 -2.79 -3.77
C ILE A 58 -9.38 -3.91 -4.62
N LEU A 59 -9.07 -5.18 -4.30
CA LEU A 59 -9.60 -6.33 -5.01
C LEU A 59 -11.12 -6.39 -5.02
N LEU A 60 -11.75 -6.06 -3.87
CA LEU A 60 -13.21 -5.96 -3.76
C LEU A 60 -13.76 -4.95 -4.77
N ARG A 61 -13.23 -3.74 -4.78
CA ARG A 61 -13.67 -2.64 -5.65
C ARG A 61 -13.46 -2.97 -7.12
N PHE A 62 -12.30 -3.47 -7.47
CA PHE A 62 -12.00 -3.88 -8.84
C PHE A 62 -12.91 -5.01 -9.33
N GLY A 63 -13.21 -5.99 -8.46
CA GLY A 63 -14.15 -7.04 -8.77
C GLY A 63 -15.56 -6.51 -9.08
N LEU A 64 -16.04 -5.54 -8.29
CA LEU A 64 -17.35 -4.90 -8.53
C LEU A 64 -17.34 -3.99 -9.77
N GLU A 65 -16.27 -3.23 -10.01
CA GLU A 65 -16.13 -2.45 -11.25
C GLU A 65 -16.25 -3.32 -12.50
N ARG A 66 -15.56 -4.46 -12.51
CA ARG A 66 -15.64 -5.40 -13.61
C ARG A 66 -17.06 -5.94 -13.82
N LYS A 67 -17.75 -6.29 -12.73
CA LYS A 67 -19.15 -6.76 -12.81
C LYS A 67 -20.08 -5.70 -13.40
N MET A 68 -19.94 -4.43 -12.95
CA MET A 68 -20.74 -3.31 -13.49
C MET A 68 -20.45 -3.08 -14.99
N LEU A 69 -19.17 -3.01 -15.37
CA LEU A 69 -18.76 -2.75 -16.75
C LEU A 69 -19.17 -3.88 -17.70
N ASN A 70 -19.13 -5.13 -17.21
CA ASN A 70 -19.60 -6.31 -17.95
C ASN A 70 -21.13 -6.47 -17.95
N ARG A 71 -21.88 -5.58 -17.26
CA ARG A 71 -23.34 -5.67 -17.08
C ARG A 71 -23.80 -6.97 -16.40
N GLU A 72 -22.97 -7.50 -15.51
CA GLU A 72 -23.30 -8.67 -14.67
C GLU A 72 -24.15 -8.27 -13.46
N ILE A 73 -24.05 -6.99 -13.03
CA ILE A 73 -24.88 -6.38 -12.00
C ILE A 73 -25.28 -4.97 -12.44
N GLU A 74 -26.46 -4.52 -12.01
CA GLU A 74 -26.91 -3.13 -12.16
C GLU A 74 -26.37 -2.27 -11.02
N VAL A 75 -26.33 -0.94 -11.20
CA VAL A 75 -25.87 -0.01 -10.17
C VAL A 75 -26.69 -0.14 -8.86
N ALA A 76 -27.98 -0.44 -8.98
CA ALA A 76 -28.86 -0.67 -7.83
C ALA A 76 -28.45 -1.89 -6.99
N ASP A 77 -27.75 -2.86 -7.57
CA ASP A 77 -27.32 -4.09 -6.89
C ASP A 77 -25.99 -3.90 -6.13
N VAL A 78 -25.27 -2.81 -6.40
CA VAL A 78 -23.92 -2.56 -5.84
C VAL A 78 -23.89 -2.65 -4.31
N PRO A 79 -24.85 -2.10 -3.54
CA PRO A 79 -24.79 -2.22 -2.07
C PRO A 79 -24.85 -3.66 -1.59
N ALA A 80 -25.69 -4.50 -2.18
CA ALA A 80 -25.80 -5.92 -1.82
C ALA A 80 -24.53 -6.69 -2.22
N ALA A 81 -24.06 -6.51 -3.46
CA ALA A 81 -22.85 -7.14 -3.98
C ALA A 81 -21.58 -6.70 -3.21
N TRP A 82 -21.57 -5.46 -2.71
CA TRP A 82 -20.50 -4.98 -1.82
C TRP A 82 -20.50 -5.75 -0.51
N ASN A 83 -21.64 -5.82 0.18
CA ASN A 83 -21.74 -6.51 1.47
C ASN A 83 -21.37 -7.98 1.36
N GLU A 84 -21.82 -8.67 0.30
CA GLU A 84 -21.44 -10.07 0.03
C GLU A 84 -19.92 -10.22 -0.16
N SER A 85 -19.31 -9.33 -0.96
CA SER A 85 -17.87 -9.36 -1.22
C SER A 85 -17.08 -9.00 0.02
N PHE A 86 -17.57 -8.05 0.82
CA PHE A 86 -16.92 -7.62 2.06
C PHE A 86 -16.95 -8.75 3.11
N GLU A 87 -18.08 -9.42 3.27
CA GLU A 87 -18.19 -10.59 4.14
C GLU A 87 -17.23 -11.71 3.73
N LYS A 88 -17.09 -11.95 2.44
CA LYS A 88 -16.18 -12.96 1.91
C LYS A 88 -14.71 -12.67 2.23
N PHE A 89 -14.26 -11.41 2.11
CA PHE A 89 -12.86 -11.04 2.34
C PHE A 89 -12.54 -10.78 3.81
N PHE A 90 -13.48 -10.17 4.54
CA PHE A 90 -13.21 -9.65 5.88
C PHE A 90 -13.97 -10.38 6.98
N THR A 91 -14.95 -11.25 6.65
CA THR A 91 -15.87 -11.88 7.63
C THR A 91 -16.61 -10.84 8.47
N MET A 92 -16.95 -9.71 7.86
CA MET A 92 -17.63 -8.56 8.47
C MET A 92 -18.61 -7.98 7.45
N THR A 93 -19.72 -7.41 7.93
CA THR A 93 -20.68 -6.68 7.08
C THR A 93 -20.69 -5.22 7.48
N PRO A 94 -20.50 -4.27 6.54
CA PRO A 94 -20.59 -2.84 6.84
C PRO A 94 -21.95 -2.46 7.46
N PRO A 95 -21.98 -1.61 8.49
CA PRO A 95 -23.21 -1.24 9.18
C PRO A 95 -24.14 -0.36 8.34
N ASP A 96 -23.60 0.34 7.37
CA ASP A 96 -24.31 1.23 6.44
C ASP A 96 -23.52 1.44 5.15
N HIS A 97 -24.10 2.19 4.22
CA HIS A 97 -23.47 2.47 2.92
C HIS A 97 -22.28 3.44 3.00
N ALA A 98 -22.21 4.29 4.02
CA ALA A 98 -21.08 5.21 4.22
C ALA A 98 -19.82 4.45 4.64
N HIS A 99 -19.98 3.37 5.43
CA HIS A 99 -18.90 2.42 5.73
C HIS A 99 -18.72 1.35 4.65
N GLY A 100 -19.63 1.28 3.69
CA GLY A 100 -19.62 0.34 2.58
C GLY A 100 -19.31 1.01 1.23
N CYS A 101 -20.22 0.81 0.27
CA CYS A 101 -20.01 1.18 -1.14
C CYS A 101 -19.92 2.69 -1.41
N LEU A 102 -20.33 3.55 -0.48
CA LEU A 102 -20.27 5.00 -0.64
C LEU A 102 -19.07 5.67 0.07
N GLN A 103 -18.14 4.90 0.62
CA GLN A 103 -16.98 5.46 1.33
C GLN A 103 -15.96 6.16 0.43
N ASP A 104 -15.95 5.85 -0.86
CA ASP A 104 -15.00 6.38 -1.84
C ASP A 104 -15.72 7.22 -2.90
N ILE A 105 -15.08 8.30 -3.36
CA ILE A 105 -15.64 9.21 -4.38
C ILE A 105 -15.39 8.76 -5.82
N HIS A 106 -14.56 7.74 -6.04
CA HIS A 106 -14.05 7.36 -7.36
C HIS A 106 -15.17 7.08 -8.37
N TRP A 107 -16.13 6.25 -8.01
CA TRP A 107 -17.23 5.89 -8.93
C TRP A 107 -18.14 7.06 -9.24
N SER A 108 -18.43 7.93 -8.24
CA SER A 108 -19.25 9.13 -8.46
C SER A 108 -18.55 10.19 -9.31
N MET A 109 -17.21 10.16 -9.38
CA MET A 109 -16.40 10.99 -10.28
C MET A 109 -16.19 10.35 -11.67
N GLY A 110 -16.70 9.15 -11.91
CA GLY A 110 -16.48 8.41 -13.15
C GLY A 110 -15.06 7.79 -13.27
N SER A 111 -14.31 7.68 -12.19
CA SER A 111 -12.95 7.12 -12.17
C SER A 111 -12.96 5.59 -12.09
N LEU A 112 -13.67 4.93 -13.02
CA LEU A 112 -13.68 3.49 -13.15
C LEU A 112 -12.31 3.00 -13.63
N GLY A 113 -11.85 1.87 -13.06
CA GLY A 113 -10.52 1.30 -13.35
C GLY A 113 -9.36 1.97 -12.60
N TYR A 114 -9.63 2.94 -11.73
CA TYR A 114 -8.58 3.63 -10.97
C TYR A 114 -8.07 2.81 -9.76
N PHE A 115 -8.94 2.09 -9.07
CA PHE A 115 -8.58 1.37 -7.85
C PHE A 115 -7.39 0.41 -8.00
N PRO A 116 -7.22 -0.36 -9.09
CA PRO A 116 -6.06 -1.23 -9.26
C PRO A 116 -4.72 -0.51 -9.21
N THR A 117 -4.67 0.79 -9.52
CA THR A 117 -3.42 1.58 -9.51
C THR A 117 -2.79 1.66 -8.13
N TYR A 118 -3.58 1.59 -7.05
CA TYR A 118 -3.09 1.56 -5.69
C TYR A 118 -2.29 0.29 -5.39
N SER A 119 -2.88 -0.88 -5.66
CA SER A 119 -2.17 -2.16 -5.50
C SER A 119 -0.97 -2.28 -6.42
N LEU A 120 -1.07 -1.84 -7.68
CA LEU A 120 0.08 -1.81 -8.60
C LEU A 120 1.20 -0.92 -8.03
N GLY A 121 0.86 0.19 -7.38
CA GLY A 121 1.81 1.04 -6.66
C GLY A 121 2.54 0.28 -5.55
N ASN A 122 1.81 -0.46 -4.71
CA ASN A 122 2.37 -1.27 -3.63
C ASN A 122 3.30 -2.37 -4.17
N LEU A 123 2.86 -3.09 -5.20
CA LEU A 123 3.65 -4.14 -5.85
C LEU A 123 4.96 -3.58 -6.42
N ASN A 124 4.88 -2.47 -7.17
CA ASN A 124 6.03 -1.83 -7.76
C ASN A 124 6.98 -1.28 -6.69
N ALA A 125 6.46 -0.66 -5.63
CA ALA A 125 7.27 -0.13 -4.53
C ALA A 125 8.08 -1.23 -3.84
N SER A 126 7.46 -2.38 -3.55
CA SER A 126 8.13 -3.52 -2.93
C SER A 126 9.20 -4.11 -3.84
N GLN A 127 8.92 -4.26 -5.14
CA GLN A 127 9.88 -4.76 -6.13
C GLN A 127 11.07 -3.83 -6.31
N LEU A 128 10.83 -2.50 -6.41
CA LEU A 128 11.88 -1.50 -6.53
C LEU A 128 12.75 -1.43 -5.28
N PHE A 129 12.13 -1.48 -4.09
CA PHE A 129 12.86 -1.49 -2.83
C PHE A 129 13.74 -2.74 -2.70
N HIS A 130 13.19 -3.90 -3.00
CA HIS A 130 13.95 -5.16 -3.02
C HIS A 130 15.16 -5.04 -3.96
N LYS A 131 14.93 -4.58 -5.20
CA LYS A 131 16.00 -4.42 -6.20
C LYS A 131 17.09 -3.44 -5.77
N ALA A 132 16.71 -2.30 -5.21
CA ALA A 132 17.68 -1.34 -4.70
C ALA A 132 18.52 -1.93 -3.56
N CYS A 133 17.90 -2.70 -2.67
CA CYS A 133 18.57 -3.33 -1.53
C CYS A 133 19.40 -4.59 -1.89
N GLU A 134 19.44 -5.04 -3.15
CA GLU A 134 20.44 -6.00 -3.63
C GLU A 134 21.86 -5.41 -3.56
N ASP A 135 21.98 -4.07 -3.63
CA ASP A 135 23.22 -3.37 -3.34
C ASP A 135 23.42 -3.29 -1.81
N ASN A 136 24.42 -3.99 -1.30
CA ASN A 136 24.74 -4.03 0.12
C ASN A 136 25.06 -2.66 0.71
N SER A 137 25.56 -1.71 -0.07
CA SER A 137 25.83 -0.35 0.40
C SER A 137 24.53 0.41 0.67
N ILE A 138 23.52 0.25 -0.18
CA ILE A 138 22.18 0.81 0.02
C ILE A 138 21.51 0.15 1.22
N ARG A 139 21.60 -1.18 1.34
CA ARG A 139 21.03 -1.92 2.47
C ARG A 139 21.62 -1.48 3.79
N THR A 140 22.95 -1.39 3.86
CA THR A 140 23.65 -0.96 5.08
C THR A 140 23.28 0.47 5.46
N ALA A 141 23.25 1.39 4.49
CA ALA A 141 22.82 2.77 4.73
C ALA A 141 21.37 2.85 5.22
N PHE A 142 20.48 2.07 4.62
CA PHE A 142 19.07 1.98 5.02
C PHE A 142 18.95 1.52 6.49
N ASP A 143 19.67 0.48 6.89
CA ASP A 143 19.65 -0.05 8.27
C ASP A 143 20.19 0.97 9.30
N GLN A 144 21.00 1.93 8.85
CA GLN A 144 21.49 3.08 9.65
C GLN A 144 20.57 4.31 9.56
N ALA A 145 19.40 4.17 8.94
CA ALA A 145 18.46 5.26 8.64
C ALA A 145 19.09 6.42 7.85
N ASP A 146 20.03 6.08 6.93
CA ASP A 146 20.50 6.95 5.85
C ASP A 146 19.83 6.53 4.54
N TYR A 147 18.90 7.35 4.08
CA TYR A 147 18.08 7.07 2.89
C TYR A 147 18.60 7.75 1.62
N ALA A 148 19.72 8.50 1.70
CA ALA A 148 20.28 9.20 0.55
C ALA A 148 20.72 8.25 -0.59
N PRO A 149 21.37 7.10 -0.32
CA PRO A 149 21.70 6.14 -1.37
C PRO A 149 20.48 5.52 -2.05
N LEU A 150 19.44 5.17 -1.29
CA LEU A 150 18.18 4.67 -1.83
C LEU A 150 17.49 5.73 -2.71
N LEU A 151 17.41 6.98 -2.25
CA LEU A 151 16.85 8.08 -3.03
C LEU A 151 17.65 8.31 -4.33
N GLN A 152 18.98 8.23 -4.27
CA GLN A 152 19.82 8.38 -5.46
C GLN A 152 19.59 7.24 -6.45
N TRP A 153 19.43 6.01 -5.99
CA TRP A 153 19.07 4.87 -6.82
C TRP A 153 17.72 5.10 -7.51
N MET A 154 16.71 5.55 -6.77
CA MET A 154 15.38 5.87 -7.32
C MET A 154 15.44 6.99 -8.36
N ARG A 155 16.23 8.03 -8.10
CA ARG A 155 16.44 9.15 -9.05
C ARG A 155 17.04 8.67 -10.36
N THR A 156 18.05 7.81 -10.29
CA THR A 156 18.76 7.30 -11.48
C THR A 156 17.92 6.32 -12.28
N ASN A 157 17.23 5.38 -11.62
CA ASN A 157 16.58 4.27 -12.30
C ASN A 157 15.10 4.51 -12.62
N ILE A 158 14.46 5.47 -11.95
CA ILE A 158 13.03 5.75 -12.10
C ILE A 158 12.80 7.22 -12.48
N HIS A 159 13.15 8.17 -11.58
CA HIS A 159 12.73 9.56 -11.73
C HIS A 159 13.32 10.25 -12.97
N ALA A 160 14.57 9.95 -13.32
CA ALA A 160 15.25 10.52 -14.47
C ALA A 160 14.58 10.16 -15.81
N HIS A 161 13.78 9.11 -15.83
CA HIS A 161 13.07 8.67 -17.05
C HIS A 161 11.72 9.38 -17.23
N GLY A 162 11.15 9.97 -16.19
CA GLY A 162 9.81 10.58 -16.25
C GLY A 162 8.78 9.60 -16.81
N SER A 163 8.04 10.05 -17.83
CA SER A 163 7.03 9.24 -18.55
C SER A 163 7.52 8.70 -19.90
N SER A 164 8.84 8.50 -20.07
CA SER A 164 9.43 8.03 -21.34
C SER A 164 9.20 6.55 -21.63
N TYR A 165 8.79 5.77 -20.65
CA TYR A 165 8.50 4.34 -20.75
C TYR A 165 7.07 4.04 -20.29
N LEU A 166 6.47 2.99 -20.84
CA LEU A 166 5.28 2.39 -20.24
C LEU A 166 5.65 1.80 -18.87
N PRO A 167 4.71 1.73 -17.90
CA PRO A 167 5.02 1.27 -16.55
C PRO A 167 5.72 -0.09 -16.48
N GLN A 168 5.28 -1.05 -17.29
CA GLN A 168 5.87 -2.40 -17.30
C GLN A 168 7.29 -2.40 -17.89
N ASP A 169 7.54 -1.56 -18.91
CA ASP A 169 8.87 -1.43 -19.52
C ASP A 169 9.85 -0.75 -18.56
N LEU A 170 9.36 0.24 -17.79
CA LEU A 170 10.15 0.88 -16.75
C LEU A 170 10.52 -0.12 -15.64
N MET A 171 9.57 -0.93 -15.20
CA MET A 171 9.83 -1.97 -14.21
C MET A 171 10.83 -3.01 -14.73
N GLN A 172 10.65 -3.49 -15.97
CA GLN A 172 11.60 -4.40 -16.63
C GLN A 172 13.01 -3.80 -16.70
N LYS A 173 13.12 -2.52 -17.05
CA LYS A 173 14.41 -1.81 -17.13
C LYS A 173 15.08 -1.66 -15.78
N ALA A 174 14.32 -1.27 -14.76
CA ALA A 174 14.84 -0.94 -13.43
C ALA A 174 15.15 -2.19 -12.59
N THR A 175 14.36 -3.26 -12.75
CA THR A 175 14.42 -4.43 -11.86
C THR A 175 14.82 -5.74 -12.56
N GLY A 176 14.76 -5.77 -13.90
CA GLY A 176 15.02 -6.96 -14.70
C GLY A 176 13.78 -7.81 -14.99
N GLU A 177 12.61 -7.46 -14.44
CA GLU A 177 11.35 -8.13 -14.73
C GLU A 177 10.17 -7.14 -14.65
N SER A 178 9.06 -7.47 -15.31
CA SER A 178 7.80 -6.74 -15.18
C SER A 178 7.27 -6.82 -13.76
N THR A 179 6.23 -6.02 -13.41
CA THR A 179 5.60 -6.03 -12.09
C THR A 179 5.27 -7.44 -11.64
N ASN A 180 5.80 -7.83 -10.47
CA ASN A 180 5.66 -9.17 -9.91
C ASN A 180 5.22 -9.08 -8.44
N PRO A 181 4.09 -9.69 -8.06
CA PRO A 181 3.55 -9.61 -6.70
C PRO A 181 4.41 -10.30 -5.63
N LYS A 182 5.33 -11.20 -6.03
CA LYS A 182 6.14 -11.98 -5.07
C LYS A 182 6.88 -11.12 -4.04
N TYR A 183 7.33 -9.94 -4.44
CA TYR A 183 8.11 -9.03 -3.56
C TYR A 183 7.23 -8.39 -2.50
N HIS A 184 6.01 -8.02 -2.88
CA HIS A 184 5.05 -7.45 -1.92
C HIS A 184 4.51 -8.52 -0.99
N LEU A 185 4.20 -9.71 -1.50
CA LEU A 185 3.78 -10.83 -0.66
C LEU A 185 4.86 -11.21 0.36
N ALA A 186 6.13 -11.30 -0.07
CA ALA A 186 7.25 -11.56 0.85
C ALA A 186 7.51 -10.43 1.86
N HIS A 187 7.07 -9.20 1.57
CA HIS A 187 7.13 -8.09 2.52
C HIS A 187 6.03 -8.18 3.59
N LEU A 188 4.85 -8.69 3.21
CA LEU A 188 3.72 -8.86 4.14
C LEU A 188 3.87 -10.07 5.09
N GLU A 189 4.72 -11.06 4.78
CA GLU A 189 5.05 -12.20 5.63
C GLU A 189 5.99 -11.82 6.80
#